data_9013b34ee3846471d3eae5f24796d59a
#
_entry.id   9013b34ee3846471d3eae5f24796d59a
#
_cell.length_a   1.000
_cell.length_b   1.000
_cell.length_c   1.000
_cell.angle_alpha   90.00
_cell.angle_beta   90.00
_cell.angle_gamma   90.00
#
_symmetry.space_group_name_H-M   'P 1'
#
loop_
_entity.id
_entity.type
_entity.pdbx_description
1 polymer ?
#
loop_
_entity_poly.entity_id
_entity_poly.type
_entity_poly.pdbx_seq_one_letter_code
_entity_poly.pdbx_strand_id
1 'polypeptide(L)'
;MNVLSLFDGISCGQIALERVGIKVENYFASEIDKYAIQVTKHNYPDTKHIGDVTDVKGADLPKIDLLVGGSPCQGFSFAGKQLNFDDPRSKLFFEFVRLLRETKPKYFLLENVKMKKEHQNTISEYLDLEPIEINSSLLSKQNRRRLYWTNISISQITPADVDFNGYLYRLGHGYIKDEIKFFQKYPTLAAQSPATKYRIVTNLKSSRIALDTGDLSSIRRGQKLTRSATPEECEEFQTLPIGYTNCLSKGERFKCIGNGWTVDIIAHIFKGLLNENL
;
A
#
# COMPACT_ATOMS: atom_id res chain seq x y z
N MET A 1 12.13 20.42 -1.88
CA MET A 1 12.99 19.27 -1.45
C MET A 1 13.20 18.30 -2.59
N ASN A 2 14.32 17.56 -2.58
CA ASN A 2 14.60 16.46 -3.50
C ASN A 2 14.21 15.13 -2.84
N VAL A 3 13.38 14.35 -3.51
CA VAL A 3 12.86 13.07 -3.00
C VAL A 3 13.37 11.92 -3.87
N LEU A 4 13.84 10.86 -3.22
CA LEU A 4 14.16 9.59 -3.85
C LEU A 4 13.15 8.54 -3.38
N SER A 5 12.34 8.04 -4.30
CA SER A 5 11.35 7.00 -4.04
C SER A 5 11.78 5.69 -4.69
N LEU A 6 11.98 4.66 -3.87
CA LEU A 6 12.37 3.32 -4.32
C LEU A 6 11.15 2.41 -4.26
N PHE A 7 10.99 1.58 -5.31
CA PHE A 7 9.79 0.75 -5.46
C PHE A 7 8.52 1.61 -5.46
N ASP A 8 8.56 2.70 -6.21
CA ASP A 8 7.64 3.84 -6.12
C ASP A 8 6.17 3.45 -6.35
N GLY A 9 5.93 2.39 -7.10
CA GLY A 9 4.59 1.96 -7.44
C GLY A 9 3.88 3.06 -8.24
N ILE A 10 2.71 3.45 -7.76
CA ILE A 10 1.88 4.49 -8.38
C ILE A 10 2.09 5.88 -7.75
N SER A 11 3.26 6.15 -7.23
CA SER A 11 3.65 7.46 -6.63
C SER A 11 2.75 7.96 -5.49
N CYS A 12 2.30 7.05 -4.63
CA CYS A 12 1.54 7.43 -3.42
C CYS A 12 2.30 8.46 -2.54
N GLY A 13 3.63 8.42 -2.57
CA GLY A 13 4.49 9.37 -1.85
C GLY A 13 4.33 10.79 -2.36
N GLN A 14 4.21 11.02 -3.67
CA GLN A 14 3.96 12.35 -4.25
C GLN A 14 2.62 12.91 -3.81
N ILE A 15 1.55 12.10 -3.88
CA ILE A 15 0.21 12.52 -3.42
C ILE A 15 0.26 12.89 -1.93
N ALA A 16 0.98 12.12 -1.11
CA ALA A 16 1.08 12.38 0.32
C ALA A 16 1.82 13.69 0.62
N LEU A 17 2.93 13.98 -0.09
CA LEU A 17 3.68 15.24 0.03
C LEU A 17 2.82 16.43 -0.40
N GLU A 18 2.08 16.32 -1.49
CA GLU A 18 1.16 17.33 -1.99
C GLU A 18 0.05 17.63 -0.96
N ARG A 19 -0.56 16.59 -0.35
CA ARG A 19 -1.62 16.75 0.68
C ARG A 19 -1.17 17.51 1.91
N VAL A 20 0.10 17.42 2.27
CA VAL A 20 0.65 18.18 3.41
C VAL A 20 1.29 19.49 3.00
N GLY A 21 1.20 19.88 1.72
CA GLY A 21 1.69 21.16 1.22
C GLY A 21 3.22 21.24 1.12
N ILE A 22 3.93 20.12 1.09
CA ILE A 22 5.38 20.10 0.94
C ILE A 22 5.75 20.27 -0.53
N LYS A 23 6.49 21.34 -0.82
CA LYS A 23 6.99 21.59 -2.19
C LYS A 23 8.14 20.64 -2.54
N VAL A 24 7.89 19.80 -3.54
CA VAL A 24 8.91 18.93 -4.13
C VAL A 24 9.56 19.67 -5.31
N GLU A 25 10.88 19.71 -5.34
CA GLU A 25 11.66 20.28 -6.43
C GLU A 25 11.96 19.23 -7.49
N ASN A 26 12.45 18.08 -7.02
CA ASN A 26 12.71 16.93 -7.87
C ASN A 26 12.21 15.65 -7.18
N TYR A 27 11.49 14.83 -7.93
CA TYR A 27 11.06 13.50 -7.50
C TYR A 27 11.68 12.45 -8.40
N PHE A 28 12.57 11.64 -7.84
CA PHE A 28 13.24 10.52 -8.51
C PHE A 28 12.53 9.24 -8.14
N ALA A 29 11.97 8.53 -9.10
CA ALA A 29 11.21 7.30 -8.90
C ALA A 29 11.95 6.10 -9.52
N SER A 30 12.34 5.16 -8.67
CA SER A 30 12.81 3.84 -9.10
C SER A 30 11.64 2.86 -9.06
N GLU A 31 11.21 2.40 -10.24
CA GLU A 31 10.10 1.46 -10.44
C GLU A 31 10.32 0.72 -11.78
N ILE A 32 9.93 -0.56 -11.85
CA ILE A 32 10.06 -1.40 -13.04
C ILE A 32 8.71 -1.90 -13.59
N ASP A 33 7.62 -1.82 -12.78
CA ASP A 33 6.29 -2.20 -13.27
C ASP A 33 5.76 -1.14 -14.24
N LYS A 34 5.67 -1.50 -15.52
CA LYS A 34 5.24 -0.60 -16.59
C LYS A 34 3.87 0.05 -16.34
N TYR A 35 2.98 -0.63 -15.64
CA TYR A 35 1.64 -0.12 -15.35
C TYR A 35 1.68 0.90 -14.23
N ALA A 36 2.50 0.66 -13.20
CA ALA A 36 2.74 1.64 -12.16
C ALA A 36 3.38 2.92 -12.73
N ILE A 37 4.42 2.76 -13.57
CA ILE A 37 5.06 3.87 -14.29
C ILE A 37 4.06 4.63 -15.16
N GLN A 38 3.12 3.93 -15.82
CA GLN A 38 2.08 4.55 -16.65
C GLN A 38 1.17 5.45 -15.82
N VAL A 39 0.75 5.00 -14.62
CA VAL A 39 -0.06 5.80 -13.68
C VAL A 39 0.70 7.03 -13.22
N THR A 40 1.97 6.86 -12.84
CA THR A 40 2.81 7.97 -12.41
C THR A 40 2.99 9.01 -13.52
N LYS A 41 3.33 8.59 -14.73
CA LYS A 41 3.47 9.51 -15.88
C LYS A 41 2.18 10.24 -16.25
N HIS A 42 1.04 9.59 -16.03
CA HIS A 42 -0.28 10.20 -16.31
C HIS A 42 -0.60 11.33 -15.31
N ASN A 43 -0.31 11.12 -14.04
CA ASN A 43 -0.67 12.06 -12.97
C ASN A 43 0.46 13.05 -12.63
N TYR A 44 1.72 12.63 -12.78
CA TYR A 44 2.93 13.39 -12.45
C TYR A 44 3.94 13.29 -13.59
N PRO A 45 3.73 14.00 -14.72
CA PRO A 45 4.58 13.88 -15.92
C PRO A 45 6.03 14.32 -15.69
N ASP A 46 6.27 15.18 -14.69
CA ASP A 46 7.61 15.70 -14.36
C ASP A 46 8.43 14.75 -13.47
N THR A 47 7.88 13.58 -13.09
CA THR A 47 8.59 12.56 -12.30
C THR A 47 9.80 12.04 -13.08
N LYS A 48 10.96 12.06 -12.43
CA LYS A 48 12.20 11.53 -13.00
C LYS A 48 12.29 10.02 -12.75
N HIS A 49 11.88 9.23 -13.75
CA HIS A 49 12.00 7.78 -13.68
C HIS A 49 13.47 7.37 -13.88
N ILE A 50 14.03 6.66 -12.88
CA ILE A 50 15.45 6.25 -12.86
C ILE A 50 15.65 4.73 -12.98
N GLY A 51 14.59 3.98 -13.31
CA GLY A 51 14.67 2.55 -13.66
C GLY A 51 14.77 1.62 -12.46
N ASP A 52 15.54 0.54 -12.63
CA ASP A 52 15.72 -0.49 -11.60
C ASP A 52 16.58 0.04 -10.45
N VAL A 53 16.17 -0.24 -9.22
CA VAL A 53 16.89 0.18 -8.01
C VAL A 53 18.32 -0.35 -7.93
N THR A 54 18.58 -1.50 -8.55
CA THR A 54 19.91 -2.12 -8.60
C THR A 54 20.91 -1.33 -9.45
N ASP A 55 20.42 -0.54 -10.41
CA ASP A 55 21.23 0.28 -11.31
C ASP A 55 21.43 1.72 -10.79
N VAL A 56 20.65 2.13 -9.79
CA VAL A 56 20.72 3.47 -9.21
C VAL A 56 21.99 3.64 -8.39
N LYS A 57 22.74 4.70 -8.65
CA LYS A 57 23.92 5.10 -7.88
C LYS A 57 23.65 6.43 -7.17
N GLY A 58 23.88 6.48 -5.86
CA GLY A 58 23.68 7.71 -5.09
C GLY A 58 24.52 8.88 -5.58
N ALA A 59 25.71 8.60 -6.13
CA ALA A 59 26.60 9.63 -6.67
C ALA A 59 26.05 10.34 -7.91
N ASP A 60 25.13 9.72 -8.64
CA ASP A 60 24.51 10.30 -9.86
C ASP A 60 23.29 11.18 -9.52
N LEU A 61 22.89 11.22 -8.24
CA LEU A 61 21.74 11.98 -7.75
C LEU A 61 22.20 13.29 -7.10
N PRO A 62 21.37 14.34 -7.14
CA PRO A 62 21.63 15.53 -6.32
C PRO A 62 21.50 15.16 -4.83
N LYS A 63 21.81 16.10 -3.95
CA LYS A 63 21.52 15.92 -2.53
C LYS A 63 20.06 15.56 -2.32
N ILE A 64 19.81 14.39 -1.75
CA ILE A 64 18.46 13.91 -1.42
C ILE A 64 18.11 14.36 0.01
N ASP A 65 16.90 14.93 0.15
CA ASP A 65 16.40 15.37 1.45
C ASP A 65 15.55 14.28 2.11
N LEU A 66 14.79 13.51 1.31
CA LEU A 66 13.89 12.46 1.75
C LEU A 66 14.05 11.20 0.88
N LEU A 67 14.35 10.07 1.51
CA LEU A 67 14.32 8.74 0.89
C LEU A 67 13.07 8.00 1.37
N VAL A 68 12.25 7.51 0.44
CA VAL A 68 11.09 6.70 0.76
C VAL A 68 11.13 5.38 -0.01
N GLY A 69 10.48 4.32 0.53
CA GLY A 69 10.38 3.07 -0.20
C GLY A 69 9.48 2.04 0.49
N GLY A 70 8.93 1.13 -0.31
CA GLY A 70 8.21 -0.04 0.15
C GLY A 70 8.82 -1.28 -0.49
N SER A 71 9.87 -1.83 0.10
CA SER A 71 10.57 -2.98 -0.50
C SER A 71 9.64 -4.19 -0.64
N PRO A 72 9.74 -4.99 -1.73
CA PRO A 72 8.94 -6.18 -1.92
C PRO A 72 9.01 -7.13 -0.72
N CYS A 73 7.83 -7.48 -0.18
CA CYS A 73 7.69 -8.30 1.03
C CYS A 73 7.65 -9.81 0.77
N GLN A 74 7.75 -10.25 -0.49
CA GLN A 74 7.46 -11.64 -0.87
C GLN A 74 8.39 -12.67 -0.22
N GLY A 75 9.56 -12.26 0.26
CA GLY A 75 10.47 -13.09 1.05
C GLY A 75 10.15 -13.11 2.56
N PHE A 76 9.44 -12.11 3.07
CA PHE A 76 9.20 -11.91 4.51
C PHE A 76 7.74 -12.12 4.94
N SER A 77 6.76 -12.24 4.03
CA SER A 77 5.36 -12.28 4.40
C SER A 77 4.92 -13.63 4.95
N PHE A 78 3.98 -13.64 5.92
CA PHE A 78 3.32 -14.86 6.43
C PHE A 78 2.56 -15.65 5.34
N ALA A 79 2.21 -15.03 4.22
CA ALA A 79 1.51 -15.67 3.11
C ALA A 79 2.44 -16.24 2.04
N GLY A 80 3.74 -15.96 2.11
CA GLY A 80 4.77 -16.48 1.20
C GLY A 80 5.49 -17.70 1.76
N LYS A 81 6.24 -18.42 0.91
CA LYS A 81 7.25 -19.36 1.37
C LYS A 81 8.28 -18.53 2.15
N GLN A 82 8.33 -18.65 3.46
CA GLN A 82 9.23 -17.93 4.38
C GLN A 82 10.70 -18.16 3.98
N LEU A 83 11.12 -17.46 2.92
CA LEU A 83 12.46 -17.55 2.37
C LEU A 83 13.34 -16.55 3.14
N ASN A 84 14.53 -17.01 3.49
CA ASN A 84 15.56 -16.25 4.20
C ASN A 84 16.06 -15.05 3.38
N PHE A 85 16.97 -14.25 3.95
CA PHE A 85 17.70 -13.15 3.28
C PHE A 85 18.42 -13.57 1.99
N ASP A 86 18.56 -14.87 1.71
CA ASP A 86 19.08 -15.42 0.46
C ASP A 86 18.09 -15.39 -0.71
N ASP A 87 16.80 -15.09 -0.45
CA ASP A 87 15.82 -14.90 -1.53
C ASP A 87 16.17 -13.61 -2.30
N PRO A 88 16.28 -13.67 -3.64
CA PRO A 88 16.57 -12.50 -4.47
C PRO A 88 15.65 -11.29 -4.21
N ARG A 89 14.40 -11.56 -3.76
CA ARG A 89 13.41 -10.52 -3.45
C ARG A 89 13.66 -9.84 -2.11
N SER A 90 14.27 -10.54 -1.15
CA SER A 90 14.72 -9.96 0.12
C SER A 90 15.96 -9.08 -0.09
N LYS A 91 16.79 -9.38 -1.10
CA LYS A 91 17.96 -8.58 -1.46
C LYS A 91 17.60 -7.14 -1.81
N LEU A 92 16.38 -6.89 -2.32
CA LEU A 92 15.92 -5.54 -2.65
C LEU A 92 15.81 -4.61 -1.43
N PHE A 93 15.60 -5.14 -0.21
CA PHE A 93 15.72 -4.35 1.01
C PHE A 93 17.14 -3.78 1.18
N PHE A 94 18.17 -4.54 0.84
CA PHE A 94 19.54 -4.07 0.95
C PHE A 94 19.87 -2.96 -0.06
N GLU A 95 19.15 -2.88 -1.18
CA GLU A 95 19.26 -1.74 -2.11
C GLU A 95 18.76 -0.45 -1.46
N PHE A 96 17.67 -0.52 -0.68
CA PHE A 96 17.22 0.61 0.13
C PHE A 96 18.29 1.03 1.13
N VAL A 97 18.89 0.08 1.87
CA VAL A 97 19.97 0.35 2.84
C VAL A 97 21.21 0.93 2.16
N ARG A 98 21.59 0.40 0.97
CA ARG A 98 22.70 0.92 0.17
C ARG A 98 22.48 2.38 -0.20
N LEU A 99 21.33 2.70 -0.79
CA LEU A 99 21.01 4.06 -1.21
C LEU A 99 20.82 5.01 -0.01
N LEU A 100 20.31 4.54 1.12
CA LEU A 100 20.25 5.30 2.36
C LEU A 100 21.67 5.73 2.82
N ARG A 101 22.64 4.82 2.73
CA ARG A 101 24.04 5.10 3.09
C ARG A 101 24.76 5.97 2.06
N GLU A 102 24.48 5.79 0.78
CA GLU A 102 25.09 6.58 -0.31
C GLU A 102 24.57 8.02 -0.31
N THR A 103 23.25 8.21 -0.23
CA THR A 103 22.62 9.54 -0.37
C THR A 103 22.53 10.31 0.94
N LYS A 104 22.61 9.64 2.10
CA LYS A 104 22.56 10.24 3.44
C LYS A 104 21.47 11.31 3.57
N PRO A 105 20.20 10.98 3.26
CA PRO A 105 19.12 11.94 3.31
C PRO A 105 18.87 12.40 4.74
N LYS A 106 18.30 13.60 4.92
CA LYS A 106 17.90 14.08 6.26
C LYS A 106 16.79 13.19 6.85
N TYR A 107 15.86 12.74 5.99
CA TYR A 107 14.73 11.94 6.40
C TYR A 107 14.63 10.68 5.55
N PHE A 108 14.08 9.61 6.16
CA PHE A 108 13.70 8.43 5.41
C PHE A 108 12.42 7.80 5.94
N LEU A 109 11.77 7.02 5.07
CA LEU A 109 10.61 6.20 5.39
C LEU A 109 10.71 4.89 4.63
N LEU A 110 10.79 3.77 5.35
CA LEU A 110 10.60 2.43 4.80
C LEU A 110 9.27 1.86 5.28
N GLU A 111 8.40 1.46 4.34
CA GLU A 111 7.15 0.73 4.64
C GLU A 111 7.32 -0.75 4.34
N ASN A 112 6.71 -1.60 5.16
CA ASN A 112 6.56 -3.01 4.82
C ASN A 112 5.34 -3.66 5.48
N VAL A 113 5.00 -4.87 5.05
CA VAL A 113 3.93 -5.67 5.65
C VAL A 113 4.34 -6.16 7.05
N LYS A 114 3.34 -6.53 7.87
CA LYS A 114 3.61 -7.25 9.10
C LYS A 114 4.27 -8.59 8.78
N MET A 115 5.40 -8.87 9.42
CA MET A 115 6.24 -10.05 9.23
C MET A 115 6.64 -10.65 10.57
N LYS A 116 7.38 -11.78 10.57
CA LYS A 116 7.94 -12.37 11.79
C LYS A 116 8.88 -11.39 12.50
N LYS A 117 8.94 -11.48 13.83
CA LYS A 117 9.77 -10.57 14.64
C LYS A 117 11.27 -10.66 14.28
N GLU A 118 11.76 -11.85 13.94
CA GLU A 118 13.13 -12.06 13.45
C GLU A 118 13.49 -11.15 12.27
N HIS A 119 12.61 -11.11 11.26
CA HIS A 119 12.82 -10.26 10.08
C HIS A 119 12.66 -8.77 10.41
N GLN A 120 11.73 -8.42 11.33
CA GLN A 120 11.62 -7.05 11.81
C GLN A 120 12.92 -6.60 12.50
N ASN A 121 13.46 -7.45 13.39
CA ASN A 121 14.70 -7.16 14.11
C ASN A 121 15.87 -6.94 13.13
N THR A 122 16.00 -7.78 12.09
CA THR A 122 17.04 -7.59 11.09
C THR A 122 16.92 -6.25 10.37
N ILE A 123 15.71 -5.87 9.94
CA ILE A 123 15.49 -4.56 9.32
C ILE A 123 15.83 -3.45 10.31
N SER A 124 15.42 -3.58 11.58
CA SER A 124 15.69 -2.61 12.65
C SER A 124 17.19 -2.44 12.91
N GLU A 125 17.96 -3.54 12.92
CA GLU A 125 19.42 -3.51 13.06
C GLU A 125 20.11 -2.73 11.93
N TYR A 126 19.67 -2.92 10.66
CA TYR A 126 20.26 -2.21 9.51
C TYR A 126 19.89 -0.73 9.47
N LEU A 127 18.72 -0.35 9.99
CA LEU A 127 18.21 1.03 10.00
C LEU A 127 18.43 1.76 11.33
N ASP A 128 18.90 1.05 12.37
CA ASP A 128 19.08 1.54 13.75
C ASP A 128 17.80 2.18 14.33
N LEU A 129 16.64 1.60 14.00
CA LEU A 129 15.31 2.07 14.41
C LEU A 129 14.32 0.93 14.53
N GLU A 130 13.45 0.97 15.54
CA GLU A 130 12.31 0.07 15.64
C GLU A 130 11.13 0.55 14.79
N PRO A 131 10.35 -0.38 14.21
CA PRO A 131 9.20 0.00 13.40
C PRO A 131 8.00 0.42 14.24
N ILE A 132 7.24 1.36 13.71
CA ILE A 132 5.92 1.71 14.22
C ILE A 132 4.87 0.96 13.42
N GLU A 133 4.01 0.18 14.09
CA GLU A 133 2.87 -0.47 13.42
C GLU A 133 1.69 0.50 13.36
N ILE A 134 1.21 0.81 12.15
CA ILE A 134 0.02 1.63 11.94
C ILE A 134 -1.00 0.82 11.15
N ASN A 135 -2.28 0.90 11.58
CA ASN A 135 -3.40 0.35 10.84
C ASN A 135 -4.09 1.46 10.06
N SER A 136 -4.21 1.30 8.76
CA SER A 136 -4.90 2.26 7.89
C SER A 136 -6.36 2.52 8.30
N SER A 137 -6.98 1.60 9.06
CA SER A 137 -8.33 1.79 9.59
C SER A 137 -8.51 3.05 10.44
N LEU A 138 -7.42 3.65 10.90
CA LEU A 138 -7.47 4.93 11.62
C LEU A 138 -7.87 6.09 10.70
N LEU A 139 -7.50 6.06 9.42
CA LEU A 139 -7.72 7.16 8.47
C LEU A 139 -8.43 6.72 7.18
N SER A 140 -8.78 5.43 7.04
CA SER A 140 -9.44 4.91 5.85
C SER A 140 -10.51 3.87 6.17
N LYS A 141 -11.33 3.54 5.17
CA LYS A 141 -12.34 2.48 5.25
C LYS A 141 -11.73 1.06 5.27
N GLN A 142 -10.40 0.93 5.19
CA GLN A 142 -9.70 -0.33 5.05
C GLN A 142 -8.95 -0.72 6.32
N ASN A 143 -9.04 -2.01 6.70
CA ASN A 143 -8.18 -2.61 7.72
C ASN A 143 -6.89 -3.10 7.06
N ARG A 144 -5.79 -2.32 7.19
CA ARG A 144 -4.49 -2.62 6.56
C ARG A 144 -3.37 -2.25 7.54
N ARG A 145 -2.80 -3.25 8.21
CA ARG A 145 -1.67 -3.07 9.13
C ARG A 145 -0.37 -3.08 8.38
N ARG A 146 0.49 -2.10 8.66
CA ARG A 146 1.84 -1.96 8.08
C ARG A 146 2.85 -1.54 9.13
N LEU A 147 4.09 -1.83 8.85
CA LEU A 147 5.25 -1.44 9.64
C LEU A 147 5.97 -0.29 8.93
N TYR A 148 6.37 0.70 9.70
CA TYR A 148 7.04 1.89 9.21
C TYR A 148 8.32 2.12 10.00
N TRP A 149 9.48 2.08 9.34
CA TRP A 149 10.77 2.50 9.90
C TRP A 149 11.06 3.90 9.38
N THR A 150 11.18 4.88 10.25
CA THR A 150 11.40 6.28 9.86
C THR A 150 12.00 7.07 11.01
N ASN A 151 12.84 8.05 10.68
CA ASN A 151 13.32 9.06 11.61
C ASN A 151 12.45 10.33 11.61
N ILE A 152 11.34 10.34 10.89
CA ILE A 152 10.35 11.43 10.93
C ILE A 152 9.54 11.31 12.21
N SER A 153 9.40 12.40 12.96
CA SER A 153 8.57 12.44 14.18
C SER A 153 7.08 12.25 13.82
N ILE A 154 6.47 11.19 14.35
CA ILE A 154 5.04 10.90 14.08
C ILE A 154 4.20 11.34 15.29
N SER A 155 3.30 12.29 15.07
CA SER A 155 2.31 12.68 16.09
C SER A 155 1.23 11.61 16.25
N GLN A 156 0.50 11.64 17.37
CA GLN A 156 -0.62 10.73 17.59
C GLN A 156 -1.67 10.88 16.47
N ILE A 157 -2.11 9.75 15.89
CA ILE A 157 -3.17 9.74 14.89
C ILE A 157 -4.52 9.90 15.58
N THR A 158 -5.25 10.96 15.24
CA THR A 158 -6.67 11.06 15.60
C THR A 158 -7.49 10.25 14.59
N PRO A 159 -8.22 9.20 15.02
CA PRO A 159 -9.02 8.41 14.09
C PRO A 159 -10.06 9.26 13.36
N ALA A 160 -10.17 9.07 12.05
CA ALA A 160 -11.22 9.69 11.25
C ALA A 160 -12.48 8.82 11.25
N ASP A 161 -13.65 9.46 11.20
CA ASP A 161 -14.95 8.78 11.09
C ASP A 161 -15.20 8.37 9.63
N VAL A 162 -14.49 7.34 9.19
CA VAL A 162 -14.50 6.83 7.80
C VAL A 162 -14.69 5.32 7.80
N ASP A 163 -15.93 4.88 7.92
CA ASP A 163 -16.26 3.46 7.97
C ASP A 163 -16.78 2.92 6.63
N PHE A 164 -16.53 1.64 6.38
CA PHE A 164 -17.13 0.91 5.27
C PHE A 164 -18.59 0.56 5.56
N ASN A 165 -18.87 0.12 6.78
CA ASN A 165 -20.21 -0.24 7.29
C ASN A 165 -21.05 -1.08 6.32
N GLY A 166 -20.50 -2.20 5.86
CA GLY A 166 -21.15 -3.03 4.86
C GLY A 166 -21.11 -4.53 5.16
N TYR A 167 -22.01 -5.26 4.53
CA TYR A 167 -22.00 -6.72 4.57
C TYR A 167 -21.16 -7.29 3.44
N LEU A 168 -20.27 -8.22 3.78
CA LEU A 168 -19.45 -8.93 2.82
C LEU A 168 -19.83 -10.42 2.82
N TYR A 169 -19.94 -10.98 1.61
CA TYR A 169 -19.96 -12.41 1.39
C TYR A 169 -18.51 -12.89 1.23
N ARG A 170 -18.12 -13.84 2.07
CA ARG A 170 -16.82 -14.50 2.01
C ARG A 170 -16.96 -15.83 1.33
N LEU A 171 -16.20 -16.04 0.26
CA LEU A 171 -16.10 -17.34 -0.40
C LEU A 171 -15.39 -18.34 0.51
N GLY A 172 -16.03 -19.48 0.74
CA GLY A 172 -15.42 -20.62 1.42
C GLY A 172 -14.45 -21.37 0.54
N HIS A 173 -13.37 -21.87 1.12
CA HIS A 173 -12.40 -22.76 0.47
C HIS A 173 -12.02 -23.89 1.41
N GLY A 174 -12.03 -25.12 0.90
CA GLY A 174 -11.75 -26.31 1.70
C GLY A 174 -12.76 -26.48 2.84
N TYR A 175 -12.30 -26.47 4.09
CA TYR A 175 -13.15 -26.60 5.28
C TYR A 175 -13.85 -25.30 5.71
N ILE A 176 -13.56 -24.17 5.08
CA ILE A 176 -14.18 -22.87 5.40
C ILE A 176 -15.51 -22.78 4.64
N LYS A 177 -16.60 -22.60 5.39
CA LYS A 177 -17.94 -22.38 4.82
C LYS A 177 -18.08 -20.97 4.25
N ASP A 178 -18.96 -20.85 3.25
CA ASP A 178 -19.45 -19.54 2.77
C ASP A 178 -20.16 -18.81 3.91
N GLU A 179 -19.91 -17.51 4.05
CA GLU A 179 -20.50 -16.70 5.13
C GLU A 179 -20.83 -15.27 4.69
N ILE A 180 -21.82 -14.67 5.34
CA ILE A 180 -22.13 -13.24 5.21
C ILE A 180 -21.91 -12.61 6.58
N LYS A 181 -21.01 -11.63 6.65
CA LYS A 181 -20.73 -10.88 7.87
C LYS A 181 -20.79 -9.38 7.63
N PHE A 182 -21.16 -8.65 8.69
CA PHE A 182 -20.97 -7.21 8.73
C PHE A 182 -19.51 -6.88 9.00
N PHE A 183 -18.98 -5.91 8.27
CA PHE A 183 -17.65 -5.35 8.46
C PHE A 183 -17.75 -3.84 8.61
N GLN A 184 -17.23 -3.31 9.70
CA GLN A 184 -17.09 -1.86 9.86
C GLN A 184 -16.00 -1.32 8.92
N LYS A 185 -14.91 -2.05 8.78
CA LYS A 185 -13.82 -1.72 7.84
C LYS A 185 -13.67 -2.80 6.77
N TYR A 186 -13.38 -2.39 5.54
CA TYR A 186 -13.10 -3.33 4.45
C TYR A 186 -11.78 -4.09 4.73
N PRO A 187 -11.69 -5.39 4.42
CA PRO A 187 -10.44 -6.16 4.57
C PRO A 187 -9.33 -5.62 3.69
N THR A 188 -8.08 -5.90 4.05
CA THR A 188 -6.90 -5.46 3.31
C THR A 188 -7.00 -5.80 1.82
N LEU A 189 -6.86 -4.78 0.98
CA LEU A 189 -6.68 -4.97 -0.47
C LEU A 189 -5.32 -5.63 -0.73
N ALA A 190 -5.34 -6.63 -1.59
CA ALA A 190 -4.13 -7.26 -2.12
C ALA A 190 -4.01 -6.92 -3.61
N ALA A 191 -2.85 -7.19 -4.21
CA ALA A 191 -2.61 -7.00 -5.63
C ALA A 191 -3.45 -7.91 -6.55
N GLN A 192 -4.28 -8.77 -5.96
CA GLN A 192 -5.25 -9.61 -6.67
C GLN A 192 -6.64 -8.96 -6.61
N SER A 193 -7.49 -9.30 -7.59
CA SER A 193 -8.87 -8.78 -7.63
C SER A 193 -9.59 -8.97 -6.28
N PRO A 194 -10.24 -7.93 -5.74
CA PRO A 194 -11.05 -8.02 -4.52
C PRO A 194 -12.13 -9.10 -4.58
N ALA A 195 -12.57 -9.47 -5.80
CA ALA A 195 -13.59 -10.49 -6.03
C ALA A 195 -13.17 -11.91 -5.64
N THR A 196 -11.88 -12.16 -5.41
CA THR A 196 -11.39 -13.52 -5.14
C THR A 196 -11.73 -14.02 -3.75
N LYS A 197 -11.93 -13.14 -2.77
CA LYS A 197 -12.17 -13.53 -1.37
C LYS A 197 -13.43 -12.93 -0.77
N TYR A 198 -13.71 -11.67 -1.05
CA TYR A 198 -14.84 -10.94 -0.50
C TYR A 198 -15.66 -10.28 -1.60
N ARG A 199 -17.00 -10.31 -1.45
CA ARG A 199 -17.95 -9.62 -2.32
C ARG A 199 -18.88 -8.76 -1.51
N ILE A 200 -19.14 -7.55 -1.97
CA ILE A 200 -20.08 -6.62 -1.33
C ILE A 200 -21.50 -7.16 -1.54
N VAL A 201 -22.23 -7.31 -0.43
CA VAL A 201 -23.64 -7.75 -0.47
C VAL A 201 -24.53 -6.58 -0.86
N THR A 202 -25.27 -6.73 -1.95
CA THR A 202 -26.18 -5.69 -2.48
C THR A 202 -27.63 -5.90 -2.02
N ASN A 203 -27.99 -7.15 -1.69
CA ASN A 203 -29.31 -7.50 -1.14
C ASN A 203 -29.13 -8.50 0.00
N LEU A 204 -29.11 -7.98 1.24
CA LEU A 204 -28.82 -8.80 2.42
C LEU A 204 -29.88 -9.89 2.66
N LYS A 205 -31.17 -9.56 2.53
CA LYS A 205 -32.27 -10.51 2.77
C LYS A 205 -32.18 -11.71 1.83
N SER A 206 -32.13 -11.46 0.53
CA SER A 206 -32.03 -12.51 -0.48
C SER A 206 -30.73 -13.28 -0.42
N SER A 207 -29.60 -12.61 -0.08
CA SER A 207 -28.31 -13.29 0.08
C SER A 207 -28.28 -14.24 1.27
N ARG A 208 -28.93 -13.88 2.40
CA ARG A 208 -29.09 -14.78 3.56
C ARG A 208 -29.95 -15.98 3.22
N ILE A 209 -31.10 -15.79 2.55
CA ILE A 209 -31.94 -16.88 2.10
C ILE A 209 -31.18 -17.84 1.21
N ALA A 210 -30.42 -17.34 0.23
CA ALA A 210 -29.62 -18.17 -0.66
C ALA A 210 -28.52 -18.96 0.09
N LEU A 211 -27.94 -18.36 1.14
CA LEU A 211 -26.96 -19.04 1.99
C LEU A 211 -27.59 -20.16 2.82
N ASP A 212 -28.76 -19.90 3.42
CA ASP A 212 -29.49 -20.84 4.28
C ASP A 212 -30.05 -22.03 3.47
N THR A 213 -30.53 -21.79 2.24
CA THR A 213 -31.06 -22.83 1.34
C THR A 213 -29.96 -23.60 0.60
N GLY A 214 -28.71 -23.14 0.63
CA GLY A 214 -27.58 -23.75 -0.07
C GLY A 214 -27.56 -23.44 -1.59
N ASP A 215 -28.54 -22.69 -2.13
CA ASP A 215 -28.50 -22.22 -3.53
C ASP A 215 -27.60 -20.98 -3.66
N LEU A 216 -26.32 -21.24 -3.77
CA LEU A 216 -25.29 -20.21 -3.87
C LEU A 216 -25.04 -19.71 -5.30
N SER A 217 -25.80 -20.20 -6.28
CA SER A 217 -25.60 -19.87 -7.70
C SER A 217 -25.73 -18.37 -7.97
N SER A 218 -26.75 -17.74 -7.38
CA SER A 218 -27.00 -16.30 -7.51
C SER A 218 -26.00 -15.41 -6.76
N ILE A 219 -25.36 -15.96 -5.71
CA ILE A 219 -24.30 -15.29 -4.94
C ILE A 219 -22.94 -15.46 -5.63
N ARG A 220 -22.56 -16.73 -5.91
CA ARG A 220 -21.24 -17.08 -6.45
C ARG A 220 -21.00 -16.54 -7.85
N ARG A 221 -22.02 -16.55 -8.70
CA ARG A 221 -21.97 -15.96 -10.05
C ARG A 221 -22.13 -14.43 -10.04
N GLY A 222 -22.45 -13.85 -8.90
CA GLY A 222 -22.29 -12.43 -8.62
C GLY A 222 -23.20 -11.45 -9.34
N GLN A 223 -24.34 -11.89 -9.86
CA GLN A 223 -25.07 -11.03 -10.78
C GLN A 223 -26.20 -10.21 -10.15
N LYS A 224 -26.76 -10.62 -9.00
CA LYS A 224 -27.93 -9.92 -8.40
C LYS A 224 -27.78 -9.60 -6.91
N LEU A 225 -27.09 -10.43 -6.15
CA LEU A 225 -27.07 -10.36 -4.69
C LEU A 225 -25.74 -9.86 -4.10
N THR A 226 -24.66 -10.00 -4.88
CA THR A 226 -23.32 -9.54 -4.48
C THR A 226 -22.56 -8.98 -5.66
N ARG A 227 -21.60 -8.09 -5.41
CA ARG A 227 -20.69 -7.55 -6.42
C ARG A 227 -19.26 -7.46 -5.88
N SER A 228 -18.30 -7.35 -6.78
CA SER A 228 -16.93 -6.95 -6.42
C SER A 228 -16.88 -5.47 -6.10
N ALA A 229 -15.91 -5.05 -5.29
CA ALA A 229 -15.56 -3.65 -5.19
C ALA A 229 -15.11 -3.14 -6.58
N THR A 230 -15.42 -1.89 -6.88
CA THR A 230 -14.92 -1.23 -8.10
C THR A 230 -13.50 -0.72 -7.90
N PRO A 231 -12.75 -0.41 -8.96
CA PRO A 231 -11.46 0.25 -8.82
C PRO A 231 -11.55 1.57 -8.05
N GLU A 232 -12.60 2.37 -8.28
CA GLU A 232 -12.85 3.64 -7.60
C GLU A 232 -13.06 3.45 -6.09
N GLU A 233 -13.83 2.43 -5.68
CA GLU A 233 -13.96 2.07 -4.26
C GLU A 233 -12.62 1.61 -3.68
N CYS A 234 -11.79 0.90 -4.45
CA CYS A 234 -10.46 0.49 -4.01
C CYS A 234 -9.50 1.69 -3.91
N GLU A 235 -9.60 2.67 -4.81
CA GLU A 235 -8.89 3.95 -4.71
C GLU A 235 -9.30 4.69 -3.43
N GLU A 236 -10.59 4.77 -3.13
CA GLU A 236 -11.10 5.35 -1.88
C GLU A 236 -10.56 4.61 -0.65
N PHE A 237 -10.51 3.27 -0.66
CA PHE A 237 -9.96 2.49 0.45
C PHE A 237 -8.48 2.75 0.69
N GLN A 238 -7.72 3.10 -0.35
CA GLN A 238 -6.32 3.53 -0.25
C GLN A 238 -6.17 5.05 -0.10
N THR A 239 -7.28 5.77 0.04
CA THR A 239 -7.32 7.23 0.10
C THR A 239 -6.60 7.92 -1.07
N LEU A 240 -6.63 7.27 -2.25
CA LEU A 240 -6.22 7.84 -3.53
C LEU A 240 -7.28 8.81 -4.05
N PRO A 241 -6.93 9.77 -4.92
CA PRO A 241 -7.94 10.49 -5.71
C PRO A 241 -8.76 9.52 -6.55
N ILE A 242 -10.07 9.72 -6.61
CA ILE A 242 -10.94 8.88 -7.43
C ILE A 242 -10.58 9.06 -8.92
N GLY A 243 -10.40 7.93 -9.61
CA GLY A 243 -9.99 7.91 -11.00
C GLY A 243 -8.48 8.01 -11.21
N TYR A 244 -7.68 8.02 -10.16
CA TYR A 244 -6.21 8.14 -10.22
C TYR A 244 -5.56 7.09 -11.16
N THR A 245 -6.13 5.90 -11.23
CA THR A 245 -5.62 4.80 -12.07
C THR A 245 -6.40 4.60 -13.38
N ASN A 246 -7.23 5.55 -13.81
CA ASN A 246 -8.11 5.42 -14.98
C ASN A 246 -7.39 5.18 -16.31
N CYS A 247 -6.11 5.46 -16.39
CA CYS A 247 -5.29 5.19 -17.57
C CYS A 247 -5.01 3.70 -17.80
N LEU A 248 -5.43 2.81 -16.87
CA LEU A 248 -5.19 1.37 -16.92
C LEU A 248 -6.46 0.56 -17.14
N SER A 249 -6.31 -0.69 -17.58
CA SER A 249 -7.37 -1.67 -17.56
C SER A 249 -7.80 -2.02 -16.13
N LYS A 250 -9.04 -2.48 -15.95
CA LYS A 250 -9.61 -2.80 -14.62
C LYS A 250 -8.74 -3.77 -13.81
N GLY A 251 -8.15 -4.78 -14.45
CA GLY A 251 -7.31 -5.76 -13.78
C GLY A 251 -6.00 -5.16 -13.26
N GLU A 252 -5.39 -4.33 -14.09
CA GLU A 252 -4.14 -3.63 -13.75
C GLU A 252 -4.36 -2.57 -12.66
N ARG A 253 -5.49 -1.86 -12.70
CA ARG A 253 -5.89 -0.94 -11.63
C ARG A 253 -5.89 -1.63 -10.28
N PHE A 254 -6.57 -2.77 -10.14
CA PHE A 254 -6.60 -3.52 -8.88
C PHE A 254 -5.21 -3.93 -8.39
N LYS A 255 -4.34 -4.36 -9.31
CA LYS A 255 -2.96 -4.74 -8.98
C LYS A 255 -2.18 -3.53 -8.44
N CYS A 256 -2.23 -2.42 -9.16
CA CYS A 256 -1.51 -1.20 -8.79
C CYS A 256 -2.03 -0.60 -7.46
N ILE A 257 -3.36 -0.50 -7.28
CA ILE A 257 -3.98 0.01 -6.05
C ILE A 257 -3.63 -0.90 -4.86
N GLY A 258 -3.69 -2.23 -5.04
CA GLY A 258 -3.41 -3.19 -3.96
C GLY A 258 -1.94 -3.16 -3.49
N ASN A 259 -1.01 -2.87 -4.40
CA ASN A 259 0.42 -2.67 -4.08
C ASN A 259 0.71 -1.28 -3.50
N GLY A 260 -0.13 -0.29 -3.79
CA GLY A 260 0.06 1.08 -3.32
C GLY A 260 -0.08 1.23 -1.80
N TRP A 261 0.35 2.38 -1.30
CA TRP A 261 0.19 2.78 0.10
C TRP A 261 -1.20 3.37 0.36
N THR A 262 -1.64 3.35 1.63
CA THR A 262 -2.76 4.19 2.06
C THR A 262 -2.24 5.61 2.23
N VAL A 263 -2.62 6.49 1.32
CA VAL A 263 -1.99 7.82 1.17
C VAL A 263 -2.12 8.68 2.42
N ASP A 264 -3.29 8.66 3.11
CA ASP A 264 -3.48 9.48 4.31
C ASP A 264 -2.60 9.06 5.48
N ILE A 265 -2.19 7.79 5.56
CA ILE A 265 -1.21 7.35 6.55
C ILE A 265 0.17 7.97 6.24
N ILE A 266 0.59 7.93 4.98
CA ILE A 266 1.87 8.51 4.56
C ILE A 266 1.84 10.04 4.74
N ALA A 267 0.74 10.69 4.36
CA ALA A 267 0.56 12.12 4.58
C ALA A 267 0.63 12.49 6.07
N HIS A 268 0.03 11.67 6.95
CA HIS A 268 0.14 11.88 8.39
C HIS A 268 1.58 11.76 8.89
N ILE A 269 2.34 10.77 8.42
CA ILE A 269 3.78 10.64 8.75
C ILE A 269 4.54 11.89 8.25
N PHE A 270 4.28 12.33 7.02
CA PHE A 270 4.98 13.48 6.43
C PHE A 270 4.64 14.82 7.07
N LYS A 271 3.55 14.95 7.85
CA LYS A 271 3.33 16.14 8.68
C LYS A 271 4.47 16.40 9.66
N GLY A 272 5.18 15.35 10.09
CA GLY A 272 6.36 15.51 10.93
C GLY A 272 7.50 16.29 10.27
N LEU A 273 7.59 16.29 8.93
CA LEU A 273 8.57 17.08 8.19
C LEU A 273 8.35 18.60 8.30
N LEU A 274 7.11 19.03 8.60
CA LEU A 274 6.77 20.46 8.77
C LEU A 274 7.18 20.98 10.14
N ASN A 275 7.15 20.13 11.16
CA ASN A 275 7.39 20.53 12.56
C ASN A 275 8.89 20.79 12.88
N GLU A 276 9.79 20.31 12.04
CA GLU A 276 11.24 20.45 12.25
C GLU A 276 11.83 21.70 11.54
N ASN A 277 10.99 22.50 10.89
CA ASN A 277 11.37 23.77 10.28
C ASN A 277 10.96 24.98 11.15
N LEU A 278 10.48 24.73 12.37
CA LEU A 278 10.24 25.70 13.44
C LEU A 278 11.28 25.56 14.53
#